data_1f421944671f2cf81adad51cba373059
#
_entry.id   1f421944671f2cf81adad51cba373059
#
_cell.length_a   1.000
_cell.length_b   1.000
_cell.length_c   1.000
_cell.angle_alpha   90.00
_cell.angle_beta   90.00
_cell.angle_gamma   90.00
#
_symmetry.space_group_name_H-M   'P 1'
#
loop_
_entity.id
_entity.type
_entity.pdbx_description
1 polymer ?
#
loop_
_entity_poly.entity_id
_entity_poly.type
_entity_poly.pdbx_seq_one_letter_code
_entity_poly.pdbx_strand_id
1 'polypeptide(L)'
;PAMYVPRLGAFATTPVGADAAVVMSAHVTAELRGKGIGKQLVQSAAGLVARRDLRALEAVGTYHDGPSCMLPIGWLEAVGFQVVRPHPITPRLRMDLQNTARWLPGLGAAWNRLTGLVRQPQSPEPATYTHREAH
;
A
#
# COMPACT_ATOMS: atom_id res chain seq x y z
N PRO A 1 3.43 -4.99 -12.48
CA PRO A 1 2.46 -5.81 -11.76
C PRO A 1 3.13 -6.67 -10.70
N ALA A 2 2.45 -6.85 -9.58
CA ALA A 2 2.96 -7.61 -8.44
C ALA A 2 3.34 -9.06 -8.76
N MET A 3 2.78 -9.64 -9.80
CA MET A 3 3.07 -10.99 -10.27
C MET A 3 4.53 -11.22 -10.69
N TYR A 4 5.27 -10.15 -10.97
CA TYR A 4 6.67 -10.24 -11.40
C TYR A 4 7.68 -10.08 -10.25
N VAL A 5 7.25 -10.04 -9.00
CA VAL A 5 8.15 -9.97 -7.84
C VAL A 5 8.67 -11.39 -7.54
N PRO A 6 9.96 -11.69 -7.78
CA PRO A 6 10.48 -13.07 -7.68
C PRO A 6 10.27 -13.72 -6.30
N ARG A 7 10.35 -12.93 -5.23
CA ARG A 7 10.15 -13.41 -3.85
C ARG A 7 8.74 -13.93 -3.58
N LEU A 8 7.74 -13.45 -4.32
CA LEU A 8 6.36 -13.92 -4.15
C LEU A 8 6.17 -15.34 -4.68
N GLY A 9 6.91 -15.74 -5.69
CA GLY A 9 6.84 -17.10 -6.23
C GLY A 9 7.24 -18.20 -5.26
N ALA A 10 7.92 -17.85 -4.15
CA ALA A 10 8.30 -18.79 -3.11
C ALA A 10 7.15 -19.20 -2.18
N PHE A 11 6.02 -18.48 -2.18
CA PHE A 11 4.89 -18.78 -1.32
C PHE A 11 3.85 -19.65 -2.01
N ALA A 12 3.35 -20.67 -1.29
CA ALA A 12 2.35 -21.61 -1.81
C ALA A 12 1.01 -20.94 -2.20
N THR A 13 0.74 -19.76 -1.66
CA THR A 13 -0.53 -19.02 -1.87
C THR A 13 -0.47 -17.98 -3.00
N THR A 14 0.64 -17.90 -3.72
CA THR A 14 0.76 -17.10 -4.94
C THR A 14 0.19 -17.86 -6.15
N PRO A 15 -0.11 -17.19 -7.25
CA PRO A 15 0.09 -15.76 -7.53
C PRO A 15 -0.90 -14.84 -6.82
N VAL A 16 -0.51 -13.58 -6.67
CA VAL A 16 -1.39 -12.51 -6.23
C VAL A 16 -2.29 -12.03 -7.37
N GLY A 17 -3.37 -11.34 -7.04
CA GLY A 17 -4.26 -10.77 -8.05
C GLY A 17 -3.54 -9.81 -8.99
N ALA A 18 -3.83 -9.90 -10.28
CA ALA A 18 -3.25 -9.01 -11.29
C ALA A 18 -3.67 -7.54 -11.11
N ASP A 19 -4.79 -7.32 -10.43
CA ASP A 19 -5.38 -6.03 -10.08
C ASP A 19 -4.94 -5.50 -8.71
N ALA A 20 -3.98 -6.15 -8.07
CA ALA A 20 -3.51 -5.83 -6.73
C ALA A 20 -2.04 -5.37 -6.70
N ALA A 21 -1.74 -4.48 -5.76
CA ALA A 21 -0.37 -4.26 -5.31
C ALA A 21 -0.09 -5.10 -4.06
N VAL A 22 1.17 -5.45 -3.84
CA VAL A 22 1.57 -6.29 -2.70
C VAL A 22 2.28 -5.47 -1.64
N VAL A 23 1.82 -5.62 -0.41
CA VAL A 23 2.55 -5.15 0.76
C VAL A 23 3.56 -6.24 1.16
N MET A 24 4.82 -6.01 0.89
CA MET A 24 5.89 -6.98 1.16
C MET A 24 6.36 -6.92 2.61
N SER A 25 6.42 -5.71 3.18
CA SER A 25 6.81 -5.48 4.56
C SER A 25 6.28 -4.15 5.05
N ALA A 26 6.10 -4.04 6.36
CA ALA A 26 5.82 -2.78 7.03
C ALA A 26 6.63 -2.75 8.33
N HIS A 27 7.24 -1.61 8.63
CA HIS A 27 8.00 -1.44 9.85
C HIS A 27 7.63 -0.14 10.54
N VAL A 28 7.36 -0.22 11.83
CA VAL A 28 7.16 0.93 12.71
C VAL A 28 8.16 0.84 13.84
N THR A 29 8.91 1.90 14.07
CA THR A 29 9.89 1.96 15.16
C THR A 29 9.23 1.73 16.51
N ALA A 30 9.94 1.17 17.47
CA ALA A 30 9.38 0.76 18.76
C ALA A 30 8.65 1.91 19.47
N GLU A 31 9.18 3.13 19.42
CA GLU A 31 8.64 4.32 20.07
C GLU A 31 7.29 4.77 19.48
N LEU A 32 6.99 4.39 18.23
CA LEU A 32 5.79 4.76 17.50
C LEU A 32 4.76 3.64 17.42
N ARG A 33 5.07 2.45 17.94
CA ARG A 33 4.13 1.33 17.97
C ARG A 33 2.95 1.60 18.89
N GLY A 34 1.81 1.00 18.58
CA GLY A 34 0.59 1.16 19.36
C GLY A 34 -0.13 2.50 19.20
N LYS A 35 0.36 3.38 18.34
CA LYS A 35 -0.21 4.72 18.08
C LYS A 35 -1.03 4.80 16.78
N GLY A 36 -1.34 3.67 16.16
CA GLY A 36 -2.10 3.63 14.91
C GLY A 36 -1.29 3.96 13.65
N ILE A 37 0.01 4.14 13.75
CA ILE A 37 0.88 4.50 12.61
C ILE A 37 0.85 3.43 11.52
N GLY A 38 0.91 2.15 11.89
CA GLY A 38 0.84 1.04 10.94
C GLY A 38 -0.44 1.07 10.10
N LYS A 39 -1.58 1.36 10.72
CA LYS A 39 -2.86 1.54 10.03
C LYS A 39 -2.81 2.72 9.05
N GLN A 40 -2.26 3.85 9.46
CA GLN A 40 -2.11 5.04 8.61
C GLN A 40 -1.19 4.75 7.40
N LEU A 41 -0.11 4.00 7.59
CA LEU A 41 0.77 3.58 6.49
C LEU A 41 0.02 2.74 5.45
N VAL A 42 -0.77 1.77 5.88
CA VAL A 42 -1.59 0.94 4.98
C VAL A 42 -2.64 1.78 4.27
N GLN A 43 -3.29 2.69 4.97
CA GLN A 43 -4.27 3.62 4.37
C GLN A 43 -3.63 4.52 3.31
N SER A 44 -2.43 5.02 3.57
CA SER A 44 -1.68 5.84 2.61
C SER A 44 -1.28 5.02 1.38
N ALA A 45 -0.82 3.79 1.58
CA ALA A 45 -0.53 2.86 0.50
C ALA A 45 -1.77 2.54 -0.34
N ALA A 46 -2.92 2.31 0.29
CA ALA A 46 -4.20 2.09 -0.38
C ALA A 46 -4.59 3.26 -1.27
N GLY A 47 -4.43 4.49 -0.81
CA GLY A 47 -4.67 5.71 -1.59
C GLY A 47 -3.76 5.81 -2.81
N LEU A 48 -2.47 5.49 -2.68
CA LEU A 48 -1.53 5.47 -3.80
C LEU A 48 -1.89 4.43 -4.86
N VAL A 49 -2.27 3.25 -4.41
CA VAL A 49 -2.62 2.11 -5.26
C VAL A 49 -3.91 2.39 -6.04
N ALA A 50 -4.91 2.99 -5.39
CA ALA A 50 -6.15 3.42 -6.03
C ALA A 50 -5.91 4.41 -7.17
N ARG A 51 -4.94 5.31 -7.03
CA ARG A 51 -4.56 6.27 -8.10
C ARG A 51 -3.88 5.62 -9.30
N ARG A 52 -3.43 4.38 -9.17
CA ARG A 52 -2.79 3.60 -10.23
C ARG A 52 -3.74 2.61 -10.89
N ASP A 53 -5.04 2.81 -10.74
CA ASP A 53 -6.10 1.95 -11.28
C ASP A 53 -6.02 0.50 -10.78
N LEU A 54 -5.36 0.26 -9.66
CA LEU A 54 -5.37 -1.02 -8.98
C LEU A 54 -6.54 -1.08 -8.00
N ARG A 55 -7.08 -2.27 -7.77
CA ARG A 55 -8.30 -2.47 -7.01
C ARG A 55 -8.10 -2.97 -5.59
N ALA A 56 -6.92 -3.47 -5.29
CA ALA A 56 -6.65 -4.07 -4.00
C ALA A 56 -5.20 -3.95 -3.55
N LEU A 57 -5.01 -4.11 -2.25
CA LEU A 57 -3.75 -4.49 -1.65
C LEU A 57 -3.81 -5.97 -1.28
N GLU A 58 -2.76 -6.71 -1.53
CA GLU A 58 -2.58 -8.09 -1.06
C GLU A 58 -1.31 -8.21 -0.21
N ALA A 59 -1.30 -9.18 0.67
CA ALA A 59 -0.15 -9.51 1.49
C ALA A 59 -0.11 -11.02 1.75
N VAL A 60 1.09 -11.56 1.93
CA VAL A 60 1.27 -12.90 2.48
C VAL A 60 1.61 -12.74 3.95
N GLY A 61 0.74 -13.28 4.81
CA GLY A 61 0.87 -13.16 6.25
C GLY A 61 1.51 -14.41 6.89
N THR A 62 1.76 -14.33 8.18
CA THR A 62 2.24 -15.44 9.00
C THR A 62 1.48 -15.52 10.31
N TYR A 63 1.21 -16.76 10.78
CA TYR A 63 0.70 -17.04 12.12
C TYR A 63 1.82 -17.08 13.18
N HIS A 64 3.07 -16.98 12.76
CA HIS A 64 4.20 -17.05 13.67
C HIS A 64 4.35 -15.73 14.47
N ASP A 65 4.38 -15.82 15.79
CA ASP A 65 4.47 -14.70 16.71
C ASP A 65 5.92 -14.27 17.03
N GLY A 66 6.89 -14.80 16.31
CA GLY A 66 8.30 -14.48 16.52
C GLY A 66 8.84 -13.39 15.57
N PRO A 67 10.10 -13.01 15.72
CA PRO A 67 10.77 -12.14 14.77
C PRO A 67 10.67 -12.69 13.35
N SER A 68 10.01 -11.97 12.48
CA SER A 68 9.78 -12.38 11.09
C SER A 68 9.80 -11.14 10.20
N CYS A 69 10.28 -11.31 8.96
CA CYS A 69 10.13 -10.31 7.92
C CYS A 69 8.72 -10.32 7.30
N MET A 70 7.88 -11.29 7.68
CA MET A 70 6.51 -11.40 7.22
C MET A 70 5.55 -10.65 8.14
N LEU A 71 4.43 -10.21 7.58
CA LEU A 71 3.42 -9.48 8.33
C LEU A 71 2.56 -10.44 9.16
N PRO A 72 2.36 -10.15 10.47
CA PRO A 72 1.46 -10.95 11.30
C PRO A 72 0.02 -10.87 10.80
N ILE A 73 -0.67 -12.01 10.74
CA ILE A 73 -2.06 -12.09 10.26
C ILE A 73 -2.99 -11.27 11.13
N GLY A 74 -2.88 -11.33 12.44
CA GLY A 74 -3.73 -10.55 13.34
C GLY A 74 -3.61 -9.05 13.10
N TRP A 75 -2.41 -8.56 12.79
CA TRP A 75 -2.22 -7.16 12.42
C TRP A 75 -2.84 -6.85 11.06
N LEU A 76 -2.65 -7.70 10.05
CA LEU A 76 -3.26 -7.53 8.73
C LEU A 76 -4.78 -7.46 8.80
N GLU A 77 -5.40 -8.35 9.56
CA GLU A 77 -6.85 -8.34 9.79
C GLU A 77 -7.32 -7.07 10.52
N ALA A 78 -6.57 -6.64 11.53
CA ALA A 78 -6.88 -5.42 12.27
C ALA A 78 -6.84 -4.14 11.41
N VAL A 79 -6.01 -4.11 10.36
CA VAL A 79 -5.95 -2.97 9.44
C VAL A 79 -6.86 -3.12 8.21
N GLY A 80 -7.59 -4.23 8.08
CA GLY A 80 -8.66 -4.38 7.09
C GLY A 80 -8.44 -5.44 6.00
N PHE A 81 -7.39 -6.24 6.08
CA PHE A 81 -7.19 -7.37 5.17
C PHE A 81 -8.07 -8.55 5.57
N GLN A 82 -8.46 -9.34 4.61
CA GLN A 82 -9.20 -10.59 4.78
C GLN A 82 -8.46 -11.74 4.11
N VAL A 83 -8.51 -12.94 4.73
CA VAL A 83 -7.91 -14.14 4.15
C VAL A 83 -8.67 -14.53 2.89
N VAL A 84 -8.00 -14.52 1.75
CA VAL A 84 -8.57 -14.94 0.45
C VAL A 84 -8.03 -16.29 0.00
N ARG A 85 -6.87 -16.69 0.48
CA ARG A 85 -6.33 -18.02 0.27
C ARG A 85 -5.73 -18.54 1.57
N PRO A 86 -6.44 -19.43 2.28
CA PRO A 86 -5.95 -20.00 3.53
C PRO A 86 -4.75 -20.91 3.27
N HIS A 87 -3.83 -20.91 4.21
CA HIS A 87 -2.67 -21.79 4.27
C HIS A 87 -2.17 -21.86 5.70
N PRO A 88 -1.72 -23.01 6.21
CA PRO A 88 -1.33 -23.15 7.61
C PRO A 88 -0.12 -22.29 8.03
N ILE A 89 0.73 -21.90 7.08
CA ILE A 89 1.96 -21.13 7.36
C ILE A 89 1.92 -19.76 6.70
N THR A 90 1.53 -19.67 5.42
CA THR A 90 1.63 -18.45 4.59
C THR A 90 0.33 -18.13 3.88
N PRO A 91 -0.76 -17.82 4.60
CA PRO A 91 -2.02 -17.43 3.97
C PRO A 91 -1.84 -16.13 3.20
N ARG A 92 -2.62 -15.98 2.14
CA ARG A 92 -2.71 -14.74 1.38
C ARG A 92 -3.94 -13.96 1.80
N LEU A 93 -3.74 -12.68 2.07
CA LEU A 93 -4.78 -11.77 2.49
C LEU A 93 -4.95 -10.66 1.44
N ARG A 94 -6.15 -10.12 1.37
CA ARG A 94 -6.53 -9.06 0.43
C ARG A 94 -7.37 -8.00 1.13
N MET A 95 -7.15 -6.76 0.76
CA MET A 95 -7.97 -5.62 1.12
C MET A 95 -8.45 -4.95 -0.17
N ASP A 96 -9.74 -5.02 -0.44
CA ASP A 96 -10.36 -4.35 -1.57
C ASP A 96 -10.52 -2.86 -1.30
N LEU A 97 -9.99 -2.02 -2.18
CA LEU A 97 -9.96 -0.57 -1.99
C LEU A 97 -11.34 0.07 -2.10
N GLN A 98 -12.23 -0.49 -2.89
CA GLN A 98 -13.62 0.00 -3.02
C GLN A 98 -14.40 -0.14 -1.72
N ASN A 99 -14.16 -1.20 -0.96
CA ASN A 99 -14.79 -1.42 0.34
C ASN A 99 -14.19 -0.50 1.42
N THR A 100 -12.91 -0.18 1.28
CA THR A 100 -12.20 0.68 2.23
C THR A 100 -12.65 2.13 2.14
N ALA A 101 -13.00 2.63 0.98
CA ALA A 101 -13.52 3.99 0.80
C ALA A 101 -14.84 4.25 1.54
N ARG A 102 -15.66 3.21 1.78
CA ARG A 102 -16.91 3.30 2.55
C ARG A 102 -16.68 3.38 4.05
N TRP A 103 -15.55 2.88 4.55
CA TRP A 103 -15.24 2.78 5.97
C TRP A 103 -14.49 3.99 6.52
N LEU A 104 -14.08 4.91 5.68
CA LEU A 104 -13.19 6.02 6.02
C LEU A 104 -13.74 7.36 5.50
N PRO A 105 -14.90 7.82 6.03
CA PRO A 105 -15.31 9.22 5.86
C PRO A 105 -14.23 10.09 6.53
N GLY A 106 -13.36 10.73 5.77
CA GLY A 106 -12.25 11.53 6.28
C GLY A 106 -10.87 11.14 5.72
N LEU A 107 -10.73 9.99 5.04
CA LEU A 107 -9.48 9.64 4.36
C LEU A 107 -9.10 10.66 3.28
N GLY A 108 -10.07 11.22 2.56
CA GLY A 108 -9.80 12.29 1.61
C GLY A 108 -9.18 13.52 2.26
N ALA A 109 -9.65 13.92 3.44
CA ALA A 109 -9.11 15.05 4.19
C ALA A 109 -7.75 14.73 4.81
N ALA A 110 -7.56 13.54 5.39
CA ALA A 110 -6.27 13.10 5.93
C ALA A 110 -5.23 12.93 4.80
N TRP A 111 -5.65 12.40 3.67
CA TRP A 111 -4.82 12.29 2.48
C TRP A 111 -4.40 13.66 1.94
N ASN A 112 -5.31 14.61 1.83
CA ASN A 112 -5.02 15.96 1.40
C ASN A 112 -4.06 16.69 2.36
N ARG A 113 -4.10 16.40 3.66
CA ARG A 113 -3.13 16.92 4.63
C ARG A 113 -1.75 16.32 4.43
N LEU A 114 -1.64 15.01 4.17
CA LEU A 114 -0.36 14.33 3.93
C LEU A 114 0.24 14.70 2.59
N THR A 115 -0.56 14.82 1.53
CA THR A 115 -0.08 15.24 0.20
C THR A 115 0.21 16.73 0.11
N GLY A 116 -0.42 17.55 0.95
CA GLY A 116 -0.08 18.96 1.13
C GLY A 116 1.28 19.17 1.79
N LEU A 117 1.77 18.20 2.57
CA LEU A 117 3.09 18.21 3.20
C LEU A 117 4.19 17.69 2.26
N VAL A 118 3.86 16.80 1.33
CA VAL A 118 4.75 16.36 0.26
C VAL A 118 4.45 17.22 -0.97
N ARG A 119 4.89 18.47 -0.92
CA ARG A 119 4.93 19.32 -2.11
C ARG A 119 5.85 18.63 -3.12
N GLN A 120 5.28 18.05 -4.16
CA GLN A 120 6.08 17.66 -5.31
C GLN A 120 6.83 18.91 -5.78
N PRO A 121 8.16 18.85 -5.96
CA PRO A 121 8.84 19.92 -6.66
C PRO A 121 8.17 20.02 -8.04
N GLN A 122 7.53 21.15 -8.31
CA GLN A 122 7.05 21.45 -9.65
C GLN A 122 8.26 21.38 -10.55
N SER A 123 8.21 20.49 -11.52
CA SER A 123 9.18 20.51 -12.61
C SER A 123 9.16 21.91 -13.18
N PRO A 124 10.31 22.59 -13.33
CA PRO A 124 10.33 23.90 -13.93
C PRO A 124 9.71 23.78 -15.33
N GLU A 125 8.68 24.59 -15.58
CA GLU A 125 8.13 24.74 -16.91
C GLU A 125 9.29 24.99 -17.89
N PRO A 126 9.33 24.27 -19.03
CA PRO A 126 10.34 24.57 -20.04
C PRO A 126 10.14 26.04 -20.48
N ALA A 127 11.19 26.81 -20.31
CA ALA A 127 11.20 28.20 -20.76
C ALA A 127 10.83 28.23 -22.24
N THR A 128 9.68 28.81 -22.54
CA THR A 128 9.28 29.09 -23.92
C THR A 128 10.26 30.16 -24.45
N TYR A 129 11.22 29.70 -25.22
CA TYR A 129 12.04 30.61 -26.01
C TYR A 129 11.14 31.25 -27.09
N THR A 130 10.68 32.42 -26.82
CA THR A 130 10.13 33.29 -27.86
C THR A 130 11.30 33.69 -28.76
N HIS A 131 11.40 33.07 -29.91
CA HIS A 131 12.25 33.50 -30.98
C HIS A 131 11.73 34.89 -31.43
N ARG A 132 12.36 35.95 -30.96
CA ARG A 132 12.13 37.27 -31.48
C ARG A 132 12.96 37.35 -32.77
N GLU A 133 12.31 37.15 -33.90
CA GLU A 133 12.91 37.51 -35.17
C GLU A 133 13.12 39.03 -35.18
N ALA A 134 14.39 39.44 -35.15
CA ALA A 134 14.79 40.81 -35.42
C ALA A 134 14.90 40.98 -36.95
N HIS A 135 14.06 41.84 -37.49
CA HIS A 135 14.27 42.39 -38.79
C HIS A 135 15.29 43.55 -38.70
#